data_be4627a5b60cf5c137738b202f46df40
#
_entry.id   be4627a5b60cf5c137738b202f46df40
#
_cell.length_a   1.000
_cell.length_b   1.000
_cell.length_c   1.000
_cell.angle_alpha   90.00
_cell.angle_beta   90.00
_cell.angle_gamma   90.00
#
_symmetry.space_group_name_H-M   'P 1'
#
loop_
_entity.id
_entity.type
_entity.pdbx_description
1 polymer ?
#
loop_
_entity_poly.entity_id
_entity_poly.type
_entity_poly.pdbx_seq_one_letter_code
_entity_poly.pdbx_strand_id
1 'polypeptide(L)'
;MDSVTRFAMAQREVGLAIGEPPAQKGYTPSVFAELPRLMERTGLSDVGSITAFYTVLVDGDDFNEPIADAVRGILDGHIVLSRELAHKNHYPAIDISNSVSRLMNDICEIEHKAAASQARDIIATFKEAEDLINIGAYERGSNIKIDKSIEYIDKVNSYLKQGVNEKSSFEDNINNLKNM
;
A
#
# COMPACT_ATOMS: atom_id res chain seq x y z
N MET A 1 15.53 2.07 2.95
CA MET A 1 15.85 2.68 4.26
C MET A 1 14.90 2.12 5.30
N ASP A 2 15.40 1.62 6.41
CA ASP A 2 14.61 1.13 7.54
C ASP A 2 15.07 1.89 8.81
N SER A 3 14.25 2.80 9.34
CA SER A 3 12.96 3.31 8.86
C SER A 3 12.96 4.85 8.88
N VAL A 4 12.07 5.46 8.11
CA VAL A 4 11.89 6.92 8.14
C VAL A 4 11.39 7.38 9.51
N THR A 5 10.56 6.59 10.17
CA THR A 5 10.05 6.89 11.52
C THR A 5 11.18 7.03 12.54
N ARG A 6 12.20 6.15 12.49
CA ARG A 6 13.37 6.25 13.38
C ARG A 6 14.23 7.48 13.07
N PHE A 7 14.38 7.82 11.79
CA PHE A 7 15.03 9.06 11.38
C PHE A 7 14.28 10.29 11.94
N ALA A 8 12.96 10.33 11.78
CA ALA A 8 12.12 11.41 12.29
C ALA A 8 12.21 11.55 13.82
N MET A 9 12.24 10.42 14.54
CA MET A 9 12.45 10.42 15.99
C MET A 9 13.81 10.99 16.39
N ALA A 10 14.88 10.61 15.70
CA ALA A 10 16.22 11.14 15.97
C ALA A 10 16.28 12.65 15.67
N GLN A 11 15.71 13.08 14.55
CA GLN A 11 15.64 14.51 14.20
C GLN A 11 14.81 15.31 15.20
N ARG A 12 13.72 14.73 15.73
CA ARG A 12 12.94 15.34 16.81
C ARG A 12 13.78 15.60 18.06
N GLU A 13 14.60 14.61 18.49
CA GLU A 13 15.48 14.79 19.65
C GLU A 13 16.48 15.94 19.43
N VAL A 14 17.05 16.05 18.22
CA VAL A 14 17.93 17.16 17.86
C VAL A 14 17.18 18.50 17.91
N GLY A 15 16.01 18.59 17.30
CA GLY A 15 15.19 19.80 17.29
C GLY A 15 14.80 20.26 18.69
N LEU A 16 14.36 19.35 19.56
CA LEU A 16 14.04 19.65 20.96
C LEU A 16 15.26 20.11 21.72
N ALA A 17 16.44 19.51 21.53
CA ALA A 17 17.68 19.87 22.21
C ALA A 17 18.15 21.27 21.86
N ILE A 18 17.88 21.77 20.67
CA ILE A 18 18.21 23.16 20.25
C ILE A 18 17.07 24.16 20.51
N GLY A 19 15.99 23.72 21.15
CA GLY A 19 14.90 24.57 21.60
C GLY A 19 13.79 24.82 20.58
N GLU A 20 13.65 24.00 19.54
CA GLU A 20 12.49 24.08 18.66
C GLU A 20 11.21 23.76 19.42
N PRO A 21 10.10 24.48 19.18
CA PRO A 21 8.82 24.15 19.80
C PRO A 21 8.28 22.82 19.21
N PRO A 22 7.74 21.94 20.07
CA PRO A 22 7.08 20.73 19.59
C PRO A 22 5.77 21.09 18.86
N ALA A 23 5.52 20.42 17.71
CA ALA A 23 4.29 20.50 16.94
C ALA A 23 3.46 19.20 17.10
N GLN A 24 2.91 18.66 16.02
CA GLN A 24 2.05 17.48 16.03
C GLN A 24 2.77 16.26 16.62
N LYS A 25 2.14 15.58 17.59
CA LYS A 25 2.70 14.41 18.32
C LYS A 25 4.14 14.63 18.84
N GLY A 26 4.49 15.88 19.13
CA GLY A 26 5.81 16.25 19.66
C GLY A 26 6.93 16.31 18.63
N TYR A 27 6.67 16.14 17.36
CA TYR A 27 7.66 16.36 16.30
C TYR A 27 7.90 17.87 16.12
N THR A 28 9.16 18.23 15.85
CA THR A 28 9.56 19.61 15.63
C THR A 28 9.44 20.00 14.15
N PRO A 29 9.31 21.30 13.81
CA PRO A 29 9.22 21.76 12.42
C PRO A 29 10.38 21.28 11.55
N SER A 30 11.59 21.18 12.10
CA SER A 30 12.76 20.69 11.37
C SER A 30 12.60 19.27 10.85
N VAL A 31 11.85 18.39 11.55
CA VAL A 31 11.55 17.02 11.09
C VAL A 31 10.84 17.07 9.74
N PHE A 32 9.78 17.85 9.65
CA PHE A 32 8.98 17.96 8.42
C PHE A 32 9.73 18.66 7.28
N ALA A 33 10.67 19.55 7.59
CA ALA A 33 11.53 20.19 6.60
C ALA A 33 12.60 19.23 6.04
N GLU A 34 13.08 18.27 6.83
CA GLU A 34 14.10 17.31 6.40
C GLU A 34 13.54 16.10 5.63
N LEU A 35 12.27 15.73 5.85
CA LEU A 35 11.66 14.58 5.16
C LEU A 35 11.71 14.72 3.63
N PRO A 36 11.25 15.81 3.01
CA PRO A 36 11.34 15.97 1.55
C PRO A 36 12.80 15.93 1.07
N ARG A 37 13.71 16.63 1.76
CA ARG A 37 15.14 16.67 1.40
C ARG A 37 15.77 15.28 1.40
N LEU A 38 15.41 14.44 2.38
CA LEU A 38 15.87 13.05 2.44
C LEU A 38 15.34 12.21 1.29
N MET A 39 14.06 12.33 0.96
CA MET A 39 13.39 11.49 -0.02
C MET A 39 13.70 11.88 -1.45
N GLU A 40 13.86 13.17 -1.72
CA GLU A 40 14.23 13.70 -3.04
C GLU A 40 15.69 13.42 -3.44
N ARG A 41 16.51 12.85 -2.54
CA ARG A 41 17.87 12.39 -2.89
C ARG A 41 17.88 11.16 -3.79
N THR A 42 16.77 10.52 -3.95
CA THR A 42 16.56 9.38 -4.86
C THR A 42 15.68 9.80 -6.03
N GLY A 43 15.71 9.04 -7.11
CA GLY A 43 14.93 9.34 -8.30
C GLY A 43 15.76 9.29 -9.58
N LEU A 44 15.30 9.98 -10.58
CA LEU A 44 15.92 10.05 -11.90
C LEU A 44 16.90 11.21 -11.99
N SER A 45 18.05 10.98 -12.64
CA SER A 45 19.05 12.00 -12.97
C SER A 45 19.53 11.85 -14.43
N ASP A 46 20.35 12.78 -14.89
CA ASP A 46 20.90 12.74 -16.25
C ASP A 46 21.80 11.52 -16.54
N VAL A 47 22.33 10.90 -15.49
CA VAL A 47 23.27 9.78 -15.59
C VAL A 47 22.72 8.44 -15.09
N GLY A 48 21.49 8.41 -14.57
CA GLY A 48 20.89 7.17 -14.08
C GLY A 48 19.74 7.40 -13.11
N SER A 49 19.31 6.32 -12.44
CA SER A 49 18.21 6.37 -11.49
C SER A 49 18.54 5.62 -10.21
N ILE A 50 17.94 6.09 -9.09
CA ILE A 50 17.98 5.42 -7.80
C ILE A 50 16.54 5.14 -7.38
N THR A 51 16.14 3.86 -7.38
CA THR A 51 14.86 3.44 -6.81
C THR A 51 15.01 3.24 -5.32
N ALA A 52 14.13 3.85 -4.53
CA ALA A 52 14.17 3.75 -3.08
C ALA A 52 12.90 3.11 -2.51
N PHE A 53 13.12 2.23 -1.52
CA PHE A 53 12.07 1.73 -0.65
C PHE A 53 12.29 2.28 0.76
N TYR A 54 11.27 2.97 1.26
CA TYR A 54 11.25 3.54 2.60
C TYR A 54 10.25 2.80 3.46
N THR A 55 10.67 2.29 4.62
CA THR A 55 9.72 1.77 5.60
C THR A 55 9.28 2.86 6.55
N VAL A 56 7.99 2.92 6.82
CA VAL A 56 7.36 3.81 7.79
C VAL A 56 6.64 2.95 8.81
N LEU A 57 6.99 3.09 10.07
CA LEU A 57 6.35 2.39 11.17
C LEU A 57 5.23 3.26 11.72
N VAL A 58 4.05 2.68 11.87
CA VAL A 58 2.87 3.34 12.45
C VAL A 58 2.47 2.62 13.73
N ASP A 59 2.06 3.39 14.74
CA ASP A 59 1.58 2.83 16.00
C ASP A 59 0.09 2.49 15.91
N GLY A 60 -0.28 1.27 16.29
CA GLY A 60 -1.68 0.85 16.35
C GLY A 60 -2.44 0.92 15.04
N ASP A 61 -1.74 0.74 13.91
CA ASP A 61 -2.28 0.86 12.54
C ASP A 61 -2.88 2.26 12.23
N ASP A 62 -2.40 3.31 12.94
CA ASP A 62 -2.79 4.71 12.70
C ASP A 62 -2.06 5.30 11.49
N PHE A 63 -2.64 5.13 10.30
CA PHE A 63 -2.10 5.70 9.06
C PHE A 63 -2.19 7.24 8.98
N ASN A 64 -2.87 7.89 9.94
CA ASN A 64 -2.94 9.35 10.05
C ASN A 64 -1.85 9.91 10.98
N GLU A 65 -0.89 9.08 11.37
CA GLU A 65 0.28 9.57 12.09
C GLU A 65 1.02 10.63 11.26
N PRO A 66 1.50 11.75 11.87
CA PRO A 66 2.06 12.88 11.13
C PRO A 66 3.21 12.53 10.19
N ILE A 67 4.07 11.57 10.58
CA ILE A 67 5.18 11.14 9.72
C ILE A 67 4.67 10.30 8.55
N ALA A 68 3.73 9.38 8.79
CA ALA A 68 3.15 8.55 7.74
C ALA A 68 2.39 9.41 6.72
N ASP A 69 1.65 10.40 7.19
CA ASP A 69 0.91 11.33 6.34
C ASP A 69 1.84 12.22 5.50
N ALA A 70 2.86 12.81 6.12
CA ALA A 70 3.86 13.62 5.43
C ALA A 70 4.58 12.81 4.34
N VAL A 71 5.03 11.60 4.67
CA VAL A 71 5.73 10.71 3.72
C VAL A 71 4.84 10.31 2.54
N ARG A 72 3.57 9.97 2.79
CA ARG A 72 2.60 9.68 1.72
C ARG A 72 2.39 10.87 0.79
N GLY A 73 2.49 12.09 1.32
CA GLY A 73 2.41 13.32 0.52
C GLY A 73 3.59 13.53 -0.43
N ILE A 74 4.77 13.04 -0.06
CA ILE A 74 6.02 13.24 -0.81
C ILE A 74 6.24 12.14 -1.87
N LEU A 75 5.98 10.88 -1.53
CA LEU A 75 6.31 9.71 -2.36
C LEU A 75 5.29 9.46 -3.47
N ASP A 76 5.74 8.80 -4.54
CA ASP A 76 4.93 8.45 -5.73
C ASP A 76 3.97 7.27 -5.51
N GLY A 77 4.00 6.67 -4.35
CA GLY A 77 3.10 5.58 -3.96
C GLY A 77 3.43 5.02 -2.59
N HIS A 78 2.55 4.19 -2.08
CA HIS A 78 2.76 3.50 -0.82
C HIS A 78 2.13 2.10 -0.86
N ILE A 79 2.76 1.19 -0.15
CA ILE A 79 2.32 -0.20 0.04
C ILE A 79 1.94 -0.36 1.51
N VAL A 80 0.68 -0.70 1.76
CA VAL A 80 0.15 -0.91 3.12
C VAL A 80 0.24 -2.38 3.48
N LEU A 81 0.82 -2.68 4.63
CA LEU A 81 0.83 -4.02 5.20
C LEU A 81 -0.27 -4.15 6.25
N SER A 82 -1.05 -5.22 6.19
CA SER A 82 -2.20 -5.47 7.07
C SER A 82 -1.94 -6.64 8.02
N ARG A 83 -2.11 -6.40 9.33
CA ARG A 83 -2.08 -7.47 10.34
C ARG A 83 -3.24 -8.44 10.16
N GLU A 84 -4.39 -7.95 9.73
CA GLU A 84 -5.57 -8.79 9.48
C GLU A 84 -5.29 -9.82 8.39
N LEU A 85 -4.67 -9.41 7.28
CA LEU A 85 -4.25 -10.34 6.21
C LEU A 85 -3.22 -11.34 6.71
N ALA A 86 -2.26 -10.90 7.53
CA ALA A 86 -1.29 -11.81 8.14
C ALA A 86 -1.94 -12.84 9.06
N HIS A 87 -2.92 -12.44 9.88
CA HIS A 87 -3.69 -13.36 10.73
C HIS A 87 -4.52 -14.36 9.91
N LYS A 88 -4.98 -13.97 8.71
CA LYS A 88 -5.66 -14.86 7.74
C LYS A 88 -4.69 -15.74 6.94
N ASN A 89 -3.39 -15.77 7.30
CA ASN A 89 -2.34 -16.48 6.56
C ASN A 89 -2.26 -16.06 5.07
N HIS A 90 -2.49 -14.78 4.80
CA HIS A 90 -2.34 -14.19 3.48
C HIS A 90 -0.97 -13.48 3.40
N TYR A 91 -0.04 -14.08 2.68
CA TYR A 91 1.31 -13.53 2.50
C TYR A 91 1.67 -13.43 1.02
N PRO A 92 2.35 -12.30 0.61
CA PRO A 92 2.65 -11.13 1.44
C PRO A 92 1.38 -10.43 1.94
N ALA A 93 1.43 -9.89 3.16
CA ALA A 93 0.27 -9.29 3.81
C ALA A 93 -0.01 -7.86 3.30
N ILE A 94 -0.08 -7.69 1.98
CA ILE A 94 -0.25 -6.41 1.30
C ILE A 94 -1.74 -6.11 1.13
N ASP A 95 -2.19 -5.01 1.70
CA ASP A 95 -3.56 -4.50 1.49
C ASP A 95 -3.62 -3.70 0.18
N ILE A 96 -4.13 -4.34 -0.86
CA ILE A 96 -4.26 -3.75 -2.19
C ILE A 96 -5.25 -2.57 -2.19
N SER A 97 -6.29 -2.63 -1.36
CA SER A 97 -7.33 -1.59 -1.30
C SER A 97 -6.80 -0.27 -0.76
N ASN A 98 -5.86 -0.34 0.20
CA ASN A 98 -5.26 0.81 0.85
C ASN A 98 -3.89 1.20 0.25
N SER A 99 -3.36 0.41 -0.68
CA SER A 99 -2.10 0.70 -1.38
C SER A 99 -2.34 1.52 -2.65
N VAL A 100 -1.45 2.47 -2.94
CA VAL A 100 -1.60 3.39 -4.08
C VAL A 100 -0.30 3.50 -4.86
N SER A 101 -0.41 3.51 -6.18
CA SER A 101 0.62 3.98 -7.10
C SER A 101 0.10 5.21 -7.85
N ARG A 102 0.77 6.35 -7.73
CA ARG A 102 0.41 7.57 -8.45
C ARG A 102 0.80 7.50 -9.93
N LEU A 103 1.85 6.72 -10.24
CA LEU A 103 2.40 6.61 -11.58
C LEU A 103 1.73 5.54 -12.45
N MET A 104 0.90 4.65 -11.87
CA MET A 104 0.33 3.53 -12.61
C MET A 104 -0.41 3.95 -13.88
N ASN A 105 -1.10 5.08 -13.84
CA ASN A 105 -1.86 5.58 -14.98
C ASN A 105 -0.96 6.03 -16.14
N ASP A 106 0.26 6.46 -15.85
CA ASP A 106 1.19 7.01 -16.83
C ASP A 106 2.11 5.93 -17.43
N ILE A 107 2.49 4.93 -16.62
CA ILE A 107 3.50 3.93 -17.00
C ILE A 107 2.93 2.57 -17.42
N CYS A 108 1.66 2.25 -17.08
CA CYS A 108 1.07 0.96 -17.41
C CYS A 108 0.22 1.02 -18.67
N GLU A 109 0.22 -0.09 -19.41
CA GLU A 109 -0.65 -0.29 -20.57
C GLU A 109 -2.13 -0.35 -20.18
N ILE A 110 -3.02 -0.03 -21.14
CA ILE A 110 -4.47 0.03 -20.92
C ILE A 110 -5.03 -1.29 -20.41
N GLU A 111 -4.59 -2.40 -20.98
CA GLU A 111 -5.04 -3.74 -20.58
C GLU A 111 -4.61 -4.10 -19.15
N HIS A 112 -3.38 -3.74 -18.76
CA HIS A 112 -2.88 -3.93 -17.39
C HIS A 112 -3.72 -3.11 -16.41
N LYS A 113 -4.00 -1.85 -16.72
CA LYS A 113 -4.86 -0.98 -15.89
C LYS A 113 -6.28 -1.53 -15.74
N ALA A 114 -6.87 -2.01 -16.84
CA ALA A 114 -8.21 -2.60 -16.82
C ALA A 114 -8.27 -3.86 -15.95
N ALA A 115 -7.31 -4.77 -16.09
CA ALA A 115 -7.24 -5.99 -15.28
C ALA A 115 -7.03 -5.67 -13.78
N ALA A 116 -6.14 -4.72 -13.46
CA ALA A 116 -5.92 -4.28 -12.08
C ALA A 116 -7.17 -3.61 -11.47
N SER A 117 -7.91 -2.81 -12.26
CA SER A 117 -9.18 -2.21 -11.82
C SER A 117 -10.21 -3.29 -11.53
N GLN A 118 -10.35 -4.28 -12.42
CA GLN A 118 -11.28 -5.38 -12.21
C GLN A 118 -10.97 -6.18 -10.94
N ALA A 119 -9.69 -6.48 -10.68
CA ALA A 119 -9.30 -7.17 -9.45
C ALA A 119 -9.65 -6.37 -8.19
N ARG A 120 -9.40 -5.05 -8.20
CA ARG A 120 -9.79 -4.16 -7.09
C ARG A 120 -11.30 -4.10 -6.89
N ASP A 121 -12.07 -4.02 -7.96
CA ASP A 121 -13.54 -4.00 -7.90
C ASP A 121 -14.10 -5.30 -7.28
N ILE A 122 -13.50 -6.46 -7.62
CA ILE A 122 -13.85 -7.76 -7.03
C ILE A 122 -13.57 -7.75 -5.53
N ILE A 123 -12.38 -7.31 -5.11
CA ILE A 123 -12.00 -7.24 -3.68
C ILE A 123 -12.95 -6.31 -2.92
N ALA A 124 -13.18 -5.10 -3.44
CA ALA A 124 -14.02 -4.11 -2.79
C ALA A 124 -15.47 -4.60 -2.65
N THR A 125 -16.05 -5.11 -3.75
CA THR A 125 -17.43 -5.62 -3.74
C THR A 125 -17.60 -6.81 -2.80
N PHE A 126 -16.62 -7.73 -2.78
CA PHE A 126 -16.65 -8.86 -1.85
C PHE A 126 -16.58 -8.41 -0.41
N LYS A 127 -15.68 -7.48 -0.09
CA LYS A 127 -15.50 -6.93 1.26
C LYS A 127 -16.76 -6.21 1.77
N GLU A 128 -17.46 -5.47 0.91
CA GLU A 128 -18.73 -4.82 1.24
C GLU A 128 -19.86 -5.82 1.54
N ALA A 129 -19.83 -6.98 0.89
CA ALA A 129 -20.85 -8.02 1.05
C ALA A 129 -20.44 -9.15 2.03
N GLU A 130 -19.20 -9.16 2.53
CA GLU A 130 -18.61 -10.26 3.31
C GLU A 130 -19.49 -10.63 4.52
N ASP A 131 -19.98 -9.65 5.25
CA ASP A 131 -20.83 -9.90 6.43
C ASP A 131 -22.16 -10.56 6.04
N LEU A 132 -22.82 -10.09 4.97
CA LEU A 132 -24.08 -10.66 4.47
C LEU A 132 -23.90 -12.10 3.97
N ILE A 133 -22.76 -12.36 3.33
CA ILE A 133 -22.42 -13.70 2.83
C ILE A 133 -22.15 -14.65 4.01
N ASN A 134 -21.38 -14.21 5.01
CA ASN A 134 -20.99 -15.03 6.17
C ASN A 134 -22.16 -15.42 7.04
N ILE A 135 -23.16 -14.53 7.22
CA ILE A 135 -24.39 -14.84 8.01
C ILE A 135 -25.46 -15.53 7.17
N GLY A 136 -25.19 -15.81 5.88
CA GLY A 136 -26.14 -16.48 4.97
C GLY A 136 -27.35 -15.62 4.57
N ALA A 137 -27.28 -14.30 4.72
CA ALA A 137 -28.36 -13.38 4.37
C ALA A 137 -28.33 -12.93 2.89
N TYR A 138 -27.28 -13.27 2.15
CA TYR A 138 -27.16 -12.95 0.73
C TYR A 138 -27.80 -14.05 -0.12
N GLU A 139 -28.74 -13.68 -1.00
CA GLU A 139 -29.35 -14.58 -1.98
C GLU A 139 -28.62 -14.43 -3.35
N ARG A 140 -28.10 -15.53 -3.89
CA ARG A 140 -27.50 -15.56 -5.23
C ARG A 140 -28.52 -15.12 -6.27
N GLY A 141 -28.07 -14.29 -7.23
CA GLY A 141 -28.90 -13.71 -8.28
C GLY A 141 -29.53 -12.37 -7.92
N SER A 142 -29.48 -11.94 -6.66
CA SER A 142 -30.01 -10.65 -6.24
C SER A 142 -29.14 -9.46 -6.70
N ASN A 143 -27.82 -9.68 -6.83
CA ASN A 143 -26.87 -8.66 -7.29
C ASN A 143 -25.74 -9.28 -8.11
N ILE A 144 -25.73 -8.99 -9.43
CA ILE A 144 -24.75 -9.52 -10.38
C ILE A 144 -23.30 -9.20 -10.00
N LYS A 145 -23.04 -8.03 -9.40
CA LYS A 145 -21.67 -7.64 -9.00
C LYS A 145 -21.18 -8.48 -7.82
N ILE A 146 -22.05 -8.73 -6.83
CA ILE A 146 -21.72 -9.55 -5.68
C ILE A 146 -21.54 -11.01 -6.13
N ASP A 147 -22.41 -11.54 -6.98
CA ASP A 147 -22.28 -12.90 -7.53
C ASP A 147 -20.93 -13.07 -8.24
N LYS A 148 -20.54 -12.10 -9.07
CA LYS A 148 -19.23 -12.09 -9.73
C LYS A 148 -18.10 -12.04 -8.73
N SER A 149 -18.20 -11.22 -7.69
CA SER A 149 -17.15 -11.12 -6.66
C SER A 149 -16.97 -12.45 -5.89
N ILE A 150 -18.06 -13.13 -5.55
CA ILE A 150 -18.03 -14.46 -4.92
C ILE A 150 -17.36 -15.50 -5.82
N GLU A 151 -17.61 -15.44 -7.12
CA GLU A 151 -17.03 -16.39 -8.09
C GLU A 151 -15.51 -16.21 -8.25
N TYR A 152 -15.02 -14.96 -8.23
CA TYR A 152 -13.62 -14.65 -8.58
C TYR A 152 -12.72 -14.37 -7.40
N ILE A 153 -13.24 -14.14 -6.18
CA ILE A 153 -12.41 -13.74 -5.02
C ILE A 153 -11.31 -14.74 -4.69
N ASP A 154 -11.58 -16.03 -4.83
CA ASP A 154 -10.57 -17.06 -4.54
C ASP A 154 -9.43 -17.05 -5.57
N LYS A 155 -9.72 -16.77 -6.83
CA LYS A 155 -8.71 -16.61 -7.88
C LYS A 155 -7.85 -15.38 -7.61
N VAL A 156 -8.48 -14.26 -7.26
CA VAL A 156 -7.77 -13.01 -6.90
C VAL A 156 -6.88 -13.24 -5.67
N ASN A 157 -7.40 -13.86 -4.62
CA ASN A 157 -6.61 -14.18 -3.43
C ASN A 157 -5.44 -15.12 -3.73
N SER A 158 -5.63 -16.10 -4.60
CA SER A 158 -4.55 -17.01 -5.01
C SER A 158 -3.46 -16.28 -5.79
N TYR A 159 -3.83 -15.34 -6.66
CA TYR A 159 -2.89 -14.49 -7.38
C TYR A 159 -2.09 -13.57 -6.45
N LEU A 160 -2.72 -13.04 -5.40
CA LEU A 160 -2.10 -12.12 -4.44
C LEU A 160 -1.21 -12.83 -3.41
N LYS A 161 -1.30 -14.15 -3.28
CA LYS A 161 -0.46 -14.94 -2.37
C LYS A 161 0.78 -15.43 -3.10
N GLN A 162 1.90 -15.40 -2.38
CA GLN A 162 3.19 -15.87 -2.89
C GLN A 162 3.99 -16.56 -1.78
N GLY A 163 4.53 -17.72 -2.06
CA GLY A 163 5.42 -18.42 -1.15
C GLY A 163 6.76 -17.70 -1.00
N VAL A 164 7.42 -17.85 0.16
CA VAL A 164 8.69 -17.17 0.48
C VAL A 164 9.80 -17.45 -0.55
N ASN A 165 9.83 -18.64 -1.11
CA ASN A 165 10.84 -19.07 -2.10
C ASN A 165 10.30 -19.04 -3.54
N GLU A 166 9.06 -18.61 -3.74
CA GLU A 166 8.44 -18.53 -5.04
C GLU A 166 8.97 -17.33 -5.81
N LYS A 167 9.35 -17.56 -7.06
CA LYS A 167 9.80 -16.52 -7.97
C LYS A 167 8.83 -16.41 -9.12
N SER A 168 8.45 -15.20 -9.45
CA SER A 168 7.67 -14.89 -10.64
C SER A 168 8.28 -13.71 -11.39
N SER A 169 8.18 -13.71 -12.71
CA SER A 169 8.59 -12.56 -13.51
C SER A 169 7.50 -11.49 -13.53
N PHE A 170 7.88 -10.26 -13.84
CA PHE A 170 6.91 -9.17 -14.02
C PHE A 170 5.92 -9.47 -15.14
N GLU A 171 6.40 -10.03 -16.25
CA GLU A 171 5.59 -10.38 -17.40
C GLU A 171 4.57 -11.49 -17.09
N ASP A 172 5.01 -12.54 -16.38
CA ASP A 172 4.11 -13.62 -15.94
C ASP A 172 3.01 -13.08 -15.02
N ASN A 173 3.36 -12.18 -14.10
CA ASN A 173 2.38 -11.57 -13.20
C ASN A 173 1.33 -10.75 -13.96
N ILE A 174 1.73 -9.96 -14.96
CA ILE A 174 0.79 -9.21 -15.79
C ILE A 174 -0.11 -10.16 -16.58
N ASN A 175 0.46 -11.21 -17.18
CA ASN A 175 -0.31 -12.19 -17.94
C ASN A 175 -1.30 -12.93 -17.05
N ASN A 176 -0.90 -13.35 -15.86
CA ASN A 176 -1.78 -14.00 -14.88
C ASN A 176 -2.92 -13.08 -14.45
N LEU A 177 -2.62 -11.79 -14.22
CA LEU A 177 -3.65 -10.79 -13.88
C LEU A 177 -4.67 -10.58 -15.01
N LYS A 178 -4.21 -10.53 -16.26
CA LYS A 178 -5.08 -10.36 -17.44
C LYS A 178 -5.97 -11.57 -17.68
N ASN A 179 -5.58 -12.76 -17.26
CA ASN A 179 -6.29 -14.02 -17.47
C ASN A 179 -7.21 -14.43 -16.30
N MET A 180 -7.34 -13.58 -15.29
CA MET A 180 -8.31 -13.76 -14.21
C MET A 180 -9.71 -13.39 -14.65
#